data_28051e1f94f92da9849a570d7fe96c24
#
_entry.id   28051e1f94f92da9849a570d7fe96c24
#
_cell.length_a   1.000
_cell.length_b   1.000
_cell.length_c   1.000
_cell.angle_alpha   90.00
_cell.angle_beta   90.00
_cell.angle_gamma   90.00
#
_symmetry.space_group_name_H-M   'P 1'
#
loop_
_entity.id
_entity.type
_entity.pdbx_description
1 polymer ?
#
loop_
_entity_poly.entity_id
_entity_poly.type
_entity_poly.pdbx_seq_one_letter_code
_entity_poly.pdbx_strand_id
1 'polypeptide(L)'
;MASVYFVTGKLGSGKTLTAVGKIREAFMRGVPVATNLDINLKEMLGRDKRNTRLYRLPDKPQVEDLMVIGSANKSYDTKKDGLIVLDECGTWFNSRTWNDKNRQKLIDHLLHIRKLGWDVIFIVQDISIVDKQARLALAEHTVFCRRLDRLQVPIISTAVSVLTLGQLKLKMPKLHVGIVKYGDNANSLTVDKWMLWGTDLYSFYDTKQMFRNNYEDGVYSVLPPYYTHGRYTVPYTLRNIMRITKIYLRKYSRFSVFAAGVAVSFAVFTLVGTPNMSTEPETAQAAVPRESLSDLLDGYRIESSMNPPNVAPSFVLVKDDVRLSSSQLYAKGFTAQSNGSCSITVSGNGQSFKVMC
;
A
#
# COMPACT_ATOMS: atom_id res chain seq x y z
N MET A 1 28.36 -11.56 -19.46
CA MET A 1 27.56 -12.56 -20.20
C MET A 1 26.35 -12.88 -19.38
N ALA A 2 25.19 -12.96 -20.00
CA ALA A 2 23.96 -13.38 -19.33
C ALA A 2 24.11 -14.77 -18.70
N SER A 3 23.58 -14.98 -17.51
CA SER A 3 23.79 -16.17 -16.70
C SER A 3 22.49 -16.92 -16.45
N VAL A 4 22.60 -18.26 -16.26
CA VAL A 4 21.45 -19.11 -15.96
C VAL A 4 21.60 -19.66 -14.54
N TYR A 5 20.52 -19.47 -13.75
CA TYR A 5 20.45 -19.88 -12.35
C TYR A 5 19.31 -20.88 -12.10
N PHE A 6 19.61 -21.96 -11.40
CA PHE A 6 18.58 -22.83 -10.83
C PHE A 6 18.45 -22.55 -9.33
N VAL A 7 17.30 -22.00 -8.92
CA VAL A 7 17.02 -21.69 -7.51
C VAL A 7 16.30 -22.89 -6.88
N THR A 8 16.92 -23.51 -5.91
CA THR A 8 16.44 -24.72 -5.27
C THR A 8 16.43 -24.65 -3.74
N GLY A 9 15.74 -25.55 -3.10
CA GLY A 9 15.68 -25.65 -1.65
C GLY A 9 14.33 -26.19 -1.15
N LYS A 10 14.28 -26.53 0.14
CA LYS A 10 13.10 -27.11 0.78
C LYS A 10 11.87 -26.20 0.68
N LEU A 11 10.68 -26.76 0.83
CA LEU A 11 9.44 -26.01 0.87
C LEU A 11 9.50 -24.91 1.96
N GLY A 12 9.12 -23.69 1.62
CA GLY A 12 9.19 -22.55 2.52
C GLY A 12 10.61 -22.00 2.78
N SER A 13 11.62 -22.40 2.00
CA SER A 13 13.00 -21.86 2.12
C SER A 13 13.14 -20.44 1.56
N GLY A 14 12.14 -19.89 0.87
CA GLY A 14 12.15 -18.55 0.30
C GLY A 14 12.68 -18.48 -1.13
N LYS A 15 12.59 -19.56 -1.91
CA LYS A 15 13.03 -19.60 -3.33
C LYS A 15 12.39 -18.50 -4.16
N THR A 16 11.06 -18.50 -4.23
CA THR A 16 10.29 -17.48 -4.98
C THR A 16 10.57 -16.08 -4.45
N LEU A 17 10.67 -15.92 -3.12
CA LEU A 17 11.02 -14.63 -2.50
C LEU A 17 12.40 -14.13 -2.97
N THR A 18 13.39 -15.03 -3.04
CA THR A 18 14.74 -14.71 -3.52
C THR A 18 14.71 -14.26 -4.99
N ALA A 19 13.95 -14.96 -5.81
CA ALA A 19 13.77 -14.59 -7.21
C ALA A 19 13.04 -13.25 -7.38
N VAL A 20 12.00 -12.99 -6.58
CA VAL A 20 11.29 -11.69 -6.56
C VAL A 20 12.22 -10.54 -6.13
N GLY A 21 13.15 -10.80 -5.21
CA GLY A 21 14.22 -9.85 -4.90
C GLY A 21 15.06 -9.49 -6.12
N LYS A 22 15.42 -10.48 -6.95
CA LYS A 22 16.16 -10.27 -8.22
C LYS A 22 15.31 -9.54 -9.27
N ILE A 23 14.01 -9.81 -9.34
CA ILE A 23 13.07 -9.04 -10.18
C ILE A 23 13.10 -7.55 -9.78
N ARG A 24 13.03 -7.25 -8.48
CA ARG A 24 13.12 -5.87 -7.99
C ARG A 24 14.44 -5.21 -8.37
N GLU A 25 15.56 -5.91 -8.21
CA GLU A 25 16.89 -5.41 -8.62
C GLU A 25 16.93 -5.11 -10.14
N ALA A 26 16.37 -5.99 -10.97
CA ALA A 26 16.26 -5.78 -12.42
C ALA A 26 15.44 -4.53 -12.77
N PHE A 27 14.29 -4.32 -12.14
CA PHE A 27 13.52 -3.10 -12.33
C PHE A 27 14.24 -1.83 -11.86
N MET A 28 15.03 -1.92 -10.79
CA MET A 28 15.85 -0.79 -10.34
C MET A 28 16.97 -0.46 -11.33
N ARG A 29 17.53 -1.44 -12.02
CA ARG A 29 18.45 -1.25 -13.16
C ARG A 29 17.76 -0.70 -14.42
N GLY A 30 16.41 -0.77 -14.48
CA GLY A 30 15.62 -0.32 -15.64
C GLY A 30 15.59 -1.31 -16.80
N VAL A 31 15.95 -2.57 -16.58
CA VAL A 31 15.94 -3.62 -17.60
C VAL A 31 14.58 -4.32 -17.70
N PRO A 32 14.26 -4.95 -18.85
CA PRO A 32 13.03 -5.70 -19.00
C PRO A 32 13.03 -6.97 -18.14
N VAL A 33 11.86 -7.34 -17.65
CA VAL A 33 11.64 -8.56 -16.89
C VAL A 33 10.53 -9.37 -17.55
N ALA A 34 10.69 -10.69 -17.62
CA ALA A 34 9.65 -11.62 -18.04
C ALA A 34 9.48 -12.70 -16.96
N THR A 35 8.23 -13.01 -16.57
CA THR A 35 7.98 -13.99 -15.50
C THR A 35 6.58 -14.59 -15.61
N ASN A 36 6.44 -15.82 -15.12
CA ASN A 36 5.16 -16.47 -14.90
C ASN A 36 4.58 -16.20 -13.48
N LEU A 37 5.23 -15.33 -12.70
CA LEU A 37 4.74 -14.87 -11.41
C LEU A 37 3.83 -13.66 -11.55
N ASP A 38 2.79 -13.59 -10.72
CA ASP A 38 1.92 -12.42 -10.62
C ASP A 38 2.55 -11.36 -9.71
N ILE A 39 3.15 -10.35 -10.34
CA ILE A 39 3.90 -9.28 -9.67
C ILE A 39 3.03 -8.05 -9.43
N ASN A 40 2.98 -7.59 -8.20
CA ASN A 40 2.34 -6.33 -7.83
C ASN A 40 3.31 -5.15 -8.02
N LEU A 41 3.37 -4.63 -9.24
CA LEU A 41 4.29 -3.53 -9.60
C LEU A 41 4.08 -2.27 -8.76
N LYS A 42 2.83 -1.99 -8.34
CA LYS A 42 2.49 -0.80 -7.56
C LYS A 42 3.13 -0.83 -6.16
N GLU A 43 3.08 -1.99 -5.51
CA GLU A 43 3.71 -2.19 -4.19
C GLU A 43 5.23 -2.25 -4.32
N MET A 44 5.77 -2.88 -5.38
CA MET A 44 7.19 -3.05 -5.58
C MET A 44 7.92 -1.75 -5.94
N LEU A 45 7.34 -0.90 -6.79
CA LEU A 45 8.01 0.24 -7.41
C LEU A 45 7.37 1.59 -7.09
N GLY A 46 6.22 1.59 -6.41
CA GLY A 46 5.45 2.79 -6.13
C GLY A 46 4.64 3.28 -7.34
N ARG A 47 3.74 4.24 -7.06
CA ARG A 47 2.74 4.72 -8.04
C ARG A 47 3.31 5.54 -9.20
N ASP A 48 4.44 6.19 -8.99
CA ASP A 48 4.97 7.19 -9.94
C ASP A 48 5.90 6.59 -11.00
N LYS A 49 6.19 5.30 -10.92
CA LYS A 49 7.08 4.64 -11.87
C LYS A 49 6.43 4.52 -13.25
N ARG A 50 7.09 5.11 -14.27
CA ARG A 50 6.59 5.19 -15.66
C ARG A 50 7.26 4.18 -16.58
N ASN A 51 8.52 3.88 -16.35
CA ASN A 51 9.36 3.12 -17.27
C ASN A 51 9.64 1.74 -16.69
N THR A 52 8.66 0.85 -16.77
CA THR A 52 8.84 -0.57 -16.45
C THR A 52 8.42 -1.41 -17.65
N ARG A 53 9.18 -2.46 -17.92
CA ARG A 53 8.86 -3.44 -18.94
C ARG A 53 8.75 -4.79 -18.25
N LEU A 54 7.51 -5.18 -17.93
CA LEU A 54 7.19 -6.48 -17.37
C LEU A 54 6.35 -7.25 -18.38
N TYR A 55 6.86 -8.40 -18.79
CA TYR A 55 6.13 -9.39 -19.59
C TYR A 55 5.64 -10.49 -18.67
N ARG A 56 4.31 -10.69 -18.61
CA ARG A 56 3.70 -11.84 -17.95
C ARG A 56 3.67 -12.98 -18.95
N LEU A 57 4.41 -14.04 -18.65
CA LEU A 57 4.44 -15.28 -19.42
C LEU A 57 3.31 -16.21 -18.95
N PRO A 58 2.82 -17.12 -19.80
CA PRO A 58 1.96 -18.20 -19.37
C PRO A 58 2.57 -18.98 -18.20
N ASP A 59 1.74 -19.67 -17.44
CA ASP A 59 2.19 -20.45 -16.27
C ASP A 59 3.22 -21.53 -16.67
N LYS A 60 3.03 -22.14 -17.85
CA LYS A 60 4.00 -23.05 -18.46
C LYS A 60 4.36 -22.54 -19.86
N PRO A 61 5.33 -21.63 -19.99
CA PRO A 61 5.66 -21.01 -21.26
C PRO A 61 6.28 -22.02 -22.24
N GLN A 62 5.94 -21.84 -23.51
CA GLN A 62 6.50 -22.56 -24.64
C GLN A 62 7.56 -21.70 -25.34
N VAL A 63 8.21 -22.28 -26.37
CA VAL A 63 9.25 -21.56 -27.15
C VAL A 63 8.67 -20.32 -27.82
N GLU A 64 7.46 -20.44 -28.33
CA GLU A 64 6.73 -19.37 -29.01
C GLU A 64 6.53 -18.16 -28.07
N ASP A 65 6.23 -18.39 -26.81
CA ASP A 65 6.08 -17.34 -25.79
C ASP A 65 7.40 -16.60 -25.54
N LEU A 66 8.51 -17.34 -25.50
CA LEU A 66 9.84 -16.76 -25.33
C LEU A 66 10.31 -15.99 -26.58
N MET A 67 9.89 -16.42 -27.77
CA MET A 67 10.16 -15.71 -29.00
C MET A 67 9.43 -14.35 -29.06
N VAL A 68 8.22 -14.26 -28.52
CA VAL A 68 7.42 -13.02 -28.50
C VAL A 68 8.10 -11.92 -27.68
N ILE A 69 8.77 -12.24 -26.57
CA ILE A 69 9.48 -11.24 -25.77
C ILE A 69 10.76 -10.71 -26.44
N GLY A 70 11.29 -11.44 -27.43
CA GLY A 70 12.42 -11.03 -28.24
C GLY A 70 13.72 -10.80 -27.48
N SER A 71 14.56 -9.89 -27.98
CA SER A 71 15.86 -9.55 -27.37
C SER A 71 15.70 -8.45 -26.32
N ALA A 72 16.22 -8.68 -25.11
CA ALA A 72 16.25 -7.69 -24.03
C ALA A 72 17.36 -6.64 -24.23
N ASN A 73 18.53 -7.10 -24.63
CA ASN A 73 19.73 -6.29 -24.78
C ASN A 73 20.45 -6.64 -26.09
N LYS A 74 20.70 -5.63 -26.90
CA LYS A 74 21.47 -5.75 -28.12
C LYS A 74 22.92 -5.26 -27.96
N SER A 75 23.25 -4.72 -26.80
CA SER A 75 24.61 -4.24 -26.51
C SER A 75 25.42 -5.32 -25.77
N TYR A 76 26.73 -5.15 -25.73
CA TYR A 76 27.61 -6.05 -24.97
C TYR A 76 27.67 -5.71 -23.46
N ASP A 77 26.91 -4.71 -23.00
CA ASP A 77 26.86 -4.31 -21.61
C ASP A 77 25.93 -5.22 -20.83
N THR A 78 26.49 -6.15 -20.07
CA THR A 78 25.73 -7.14 -19.26
C THR A 78 24.87 -6.51 -18.16
N LYS A 79 25.13 -5.25 -17.76
CA LYS A 79 24.27 -4.54 -16.82
C LYS A 79 22.88 -4.22 -17.38
N LYS A 80 22.75 -4.26 -18.71
CA LYS A 80 21.51 -4.02 -19.45
C LYS A 80 20.76 -5.31 -19.79
N ASP A 81 21.31 -6.46 -19.44
CA ASP A 81 20.65 -7.73 -19.67
C ASP A 81 19.33 -7.79 -18.90
N GLY A 82 18.28 -8.24 -19.57
CA GLY A 82 16.97 -8.46 -19.00
C GLY A 82 16.96 -9.68 -18.08
N LEU A 83 15.87 -9.90 -17.38
CA LEU A 83 15.72 -11.02 -16.45
C LEU A 83 14.46 -11.82 -16.78
N ILE A 84 14.63 -13.12 -16.99
CA ILE A 84 13.52 -14.09 -17.04
C ILE A 84 13.48 -14.85 -15.72
N VAL A 85 12.32 -14.92 -15.09
CA VAL A 85 12.10 -15.70 -13.88
C VAL A 85 10.92 -16.64 -14.07
N LEU A 86 11.15 -17.93 -13.93
CA LEU A 86 10.15 -18.96 -14.13
C LEU A 86 10.05 -19.84 -12.89
N ASP A 87 8.85 -19.89 -12.31
CA ASP A 87 8.59 -20.73 -11.13
C ASP A 87 7.93 -22.06 -11.52
N GLU A 88 8.03 -23.03 -10.62
CA GLU A 88 7.56 -24.43 -10.76
C GLU A 88 8.12 -25.18 -11.97
N CYS A 89 9.33 -24.85 -12.40
CA CYS A 89 9.96 -25.46 -13.56
C CYS A 89 10.21 -26.97 -13.43
N GLY A 90 10.17 -27.52 -12.23
CA GLY A 90 10.25 -28.96 -11.98
C GLY A 90 9.16 -29.77 -12.63
N THR A 91 8.03 -29.15 -13.00
CA THR A 91 6.92 -29.83 -13.71
C THR A 91 7.20 -29.98 -15.20
N TRP A 92 7.93 -29.06 -15.80
CA TRP A 92 8.20 -29.04 -17.28
C TRP A 92 9.55 -29.68 -17.62
N PHE A 93 10.56 -29.51 -16.78
CA PHE A 93 11.87 -30.14 -16.95
C PHE A 93 11.97 -31.50 -16.24
N ASN A 94 10.83 -32.14 -15.97
CA ASN A 94 10.84 -33.41 -15.28
C ASN A 94 11.46 -34.50 -16.16
N SER A 95 12.38 -35.26 -15.61
CA SER A 95 13.03 -36.39 -16.25
C SER A 95 12.05 -37.49 -16.70
N ARG A 96 10.84 -37.55 -16.09
CA ARG A 96 9.80 -38.52 -16.45
C ARG A 96 9.03 -38.19 -17.74
N THR A 97 9.11 -36.95 -18.24
CA THR A 97 8.46 -36.51 -19.46
C THR A 97 9.43 -36.41 -20.63
N TRP A 98 10.39 -37.33 -20.72
CA TRP A 98 11.46 -37.33 -21.70
C TRP A 98 11.01 -37.33 -23.18
N ASN A 99 9.82 -37.79 -23.47
CA ASN A 99 9.28 -37.93 -24.83
C ASN A 99 8.54 -36.67 -25.35
N ASP A 100 8.56 -35.56 -24.61
CA ASP A 100 7.92 -34.30 -25.04
C ASP A 100 8.84 -33.56 -26.02
N LYS A 101 8.46 -33.54 -27.30
CA LYS A 101 9.19 -32.84 -28.38
C LYS A 101 9.27 -31.32 -28.15
N ASN A 102 8.30 -30.73 -27.47
CA ASN A 102 8.30 -29.31 -27.17
C ASN A 102 9.37 -28.96 -26.14
N ARG A 103 9.65 -29.88 -25.22
CA ARG A 103 10.70 -29.70 -24.23
C ARG A 103 12.09 -29.53 -24.87
N GLN A 104 12.43 -30.39 -25.88
CA GLN A 104 13.72 -30.29 -26.56
C GLN A 104 13.88 -28.94 -27.25
N LYS A 105 12.84 -28.48 -27.96
CA LYS A 105 12.84 -27.16 -28.58
C LYS A 105 13.06 -26.04 -27.57
N LEU A 106 12.43 -26.15 -26.39
CA LEU A 106 12.59 -25.17 -25.31
C LEU A 106 14.02 -25.15 -24.78
N ILE A 107 14.65 -26.30 -24.54
CA ILE A 107 16.05 -26.41 -24.11
C ILE A 107 16.97 -25.77 -25.16
N ASP A 108 16.79 -26.10 -26.43
CA ASP A 108 17.58 -25.55 -27.54
C ASP A 108 17.44 -24.03 -27.63
N HIS A 109 16.25 -23.50 -27.46
CA HIS A 109 16.02 -22.05 -27.41
C HIS A 109 16.71 -21.39 -26.21
N LEU A 110 16.59 -22.00 -25.03
CA LEU A 110 17.20 -21.49 -23.80
C LEU A 110 18.74 -21.51 -23.83
N LEU A 111 19.37 -22.42 -24.57
CA LEU A 111 20.83 -22.37 -24.83
C LEU A 111 21.25 -21.10 -25.57
N HIS A 112 20.35 -20.56 -26.39
CA HIS A 112 20.61 -19.35 -27.17
C HIS A 112 20.08 -18.07 -26.51
N ILE A 113 19.29 -18.17 -25.45
CA ILE A 113 18.61 -17.03 -24.81
C ILE A 113 19.60 -15.99 -24.27
N ARG A 114 20.79 -16.45 -23.88
CA ARG A 114 21.90 -15.59 -23.45
C ARG A 114 22.37 -14.63 -24.54
N LYS A 115 22.32 -15.06 -25.81
CA LYS A 115 22.67 -14.22 -26.98
C LYS A 115 21.63 -13.13 -27.22
N LEU A 116 20.40 -13.33 -26.69
CA LEU A 116 19.33 -12.34 -26.71
C LEU A 116 19.42 -11.33 -25.54
N GLY A 117 20.43 -11.45 -24.67
CA GLY A 117 20.66 -10.58 -23.53
C GLY A 117 19.69 -10.80 -22.38
N TRP A 118 19.35 -12.05 -22.07
CA TRP A 118 18.50 -12.42 -20.95
C TRP A 118 19.26 -13.26 -19.92
N ASP A 119 19.29 -12.81 -18.66
CA ASP A 119 19.57 -13.67 -17.51
C ASP A 119 18.33 -14.54 -17.24
N VAL A 120 18.51 -15.77 -16.80
CA VAL A 120 17.40 -16.69 -16.55
C VAL A 120 17.49 -17.28 -15.14
N ILE A 121 16.39 -17.24 -14.40
CA ILE A 121 16.22 -17.90 -13.10
C ILE A 121 15.10 -18.93 -13.21
N PHE A 122 15.44 -20.19 -13.04
CA PHE A 122 14.50 -21.29 -12.91
C PHE A 122 14.33 -21.64 -11.44
N ILE A 123 13.09 -21.64 -10.95
CA ILE A 123 12.79 -22.06 -9.57
C ILE A 123 12.30 -23.50 -9.61
N VAL A 124 12.99 -24.35 -8.86
CA VAL A 124 12.68 -25.78 -8.75
C VAL A 124 12.67 -26.19 -7.28
N GLN A 125 11.92 -27.22 -6.94
CA GLN A 125 11.90 -27.73 -5.57
C GLN A 125 13.21 -28.45 -5.24
N ASP A 126 13.68 -29.27 -6.17
CA ASP A 126 14.96 -29.98 -6.09
C ASP A 126 15.59 -30.04 -7.48
N ILE A 127 16.88 -29.76 -7.57
CA ILE A 127 17.63 -29.79 -8.83
C ILE A 127 17.69 -31.23 -9.41
N SER A 128 17.56 -32.26 -8.61
CA SER A 128 17.57 -33.67 -9.03
C SER A 128 16.31 -34.06 -9.85
N ILE A 129 15.22 -33.32 -9.70
CA ILE A 129 13.98 -33.53 -10.47
C ILE A 129 14.16 -33.09 -11.93
N VAL A 130 15.04 -32.12 -12.14
CA VAL A 130 15.35 -31.60 -13.49
C VAL A 130 16.08 -32.69 -14.29
N ASP A 131 15.63 -32.87 -15.52
CA ASP A 131 16.25 -33.78 -16.46
C ASP A 131 17.78 -33.55 -16.55
N LYS A 132 18.54 -34.66 -16.59
CA LYS A 132 20.00 -34.61 -16.61
C LYS A 132 20.55 -33.81 -17.79
N GLN A 133 19.96 -33.95 -18.97
CA GLN A 133 20.39 -33.21 -20.18
C GLN A 133 20.14 -31.70 -20.02
N ALA A 134 18.94 -31.31 -19.59
CA ALA A 134 18.61 -29.91 -19.32
C ALA A 134 19.51 -29.32 -18.22
N ARG A 135 19.76 -30.07 -17.17
CA ARG A 135 20.61 -29.66 -16.06
C ARG A 135 22.06 -29.44 -16.49
N LEU A 136 22.65 -30.39 -17.21
CA LEU A 136 24.04 -30.29 -17.68
C LEU A 136 24.20 -29.17 -18.72
N ALA A 137 23.17 -28.92 -19.53
CA ALA A 137 23.20 -27.91 -20.57
C ALA A 137 22.96 -26.48 -20.05
N LEU A 138 22.07 -26.32 -19.04
CA LEU A 138 21.60 -25.02 -18.61
C LEU A 138 22.07 -24.59 -17.22
N ALA A 139 22.41 -25.53 -16.32
CA ALA A 139 22.77 -25.19 -14.95
C ALA A 139 24.19 -24.64 -14.81
N GLU A 140 24.37 -23.38 -15.19
CA GLU A 140 25.63 -22.67 -14.95
C GLU A 140 25.84 -22.40 -13.46
N HIS A 141 24.77 -22.00 -12.78
CA HIS A 141 24.77 -21.74 -11.35
C HIS A 141 23.57 -22.36 -10.66
N THR A 142 23.77 -22.89 -9.47
CA THR A 142 22.68 -23.35 -8.60
C THR A 142 22.64 -22.53 -7.32
N VAL A 143 21.46 -22.01 -6.99
CA VAL A 143 21.23 -21.20 -5.80
C VAL A 143 20.47 -22.00 -4.75
N PHE A 144 21.16 -22.36 -3.66
CA PHE A 144 20.58 -23.08 -2.56
C PHE A 144 19.97 -22.13 -1.54
N CYS A 145 18.62 -22.07 -1.51
CA CYS A 145 17.90 -21.18 -0.60
C CYS A 145 17.71 -21.80 0.78
N ARG A 146 18.00 -21.01 1.81
CA ARG A 146 17.83 -21.37 3.23
C ARG A 146 17.23 -20.22 4.02
N ARG A 147 16.37 -20.56 4.97
CA ARG A 147 15.84 -19.60 5.96
C ARG A 147 16.72 -19.65 7.21
N LEU A 148 17.24 -18.51 7.60
CA LEU A 148 18.05 -18.39 8.82
C LEU A 148 17.23 -17.99 10.05
N ASP A 149 16.02 -17.48 9.87
CA ASP A 149 15.11 -17.12 10.98
C ASP A 149 14.66 -18.31 11.84
N ARG A 150 14.82 -19.53 11.33
CA ARG A 150 14.54 -20.77 12.06
C ARG A 150 15.77 -21.35 12.78
N LEU A 151 16.95 -20.77 12.54
CA LEU A 151 18.15 -21.17 13.24
C LEU A 151 18.14 -20.57 14.66
N GLN A 152 18.16 -21.41 15.66
CA GLN A 152 18.44 -20.99 17.02
C GLN A 152 19.94 -20.81 17.14
N VAL A 153 20.40 -19.63 17.55
CA VAL A 153 21.80 -19.42 17.93
C VAL A 153 21.92 -19.87 19.39
N PRO A 154 22.40 -21.07 19.67
CA PRO A 154 22.27 -21.68 21.00
C PRO A 154 22.90 -20.83 22.09
N ILE A 155 24.04 -20.20 21.83
CA ILE A 155 24.78 -19.40 22.82
C ILE A 155 24.01 -18.12 23.18
N ILE A 156 23.51 -17.38 22.19
CA ILE A 156 22.82 -16.09 22.41
C ILE A 156 21.42 -16.32 22.99
N SER A 157 20.70 -17.34 22.51
CA SER A 157 19.35 -17.65 23.02
C SER A 157 19.39 -18.15 24.46
N THR A 158 20.43 -18.93 24.84
CA THR A 158 20.60 -19.39 26.20
C THR A 158 20.99 -18.25 27.12
N ALA A 159 21.95 -17.40 26.74
CA ALA A 159 22.32 -16.23 27.53
C ALA A 159 21.16 -15.28 27.78
N VAL A 160 20.36 -14.96 26.75
CA VAL A 160 19.17 -14.12 26.90
C VAL A 160 18.09 -14.82 27.72
N SER A 161 17.88 -16.11 27.56
CA SER A 161 16.91 -16.87 28.35
C SER A 161 17.28 -16.90 29.83
N VAL A 162 18.56 -17.04 30.18
CA VAL A 162 19.05 -16.98 31.56
C VAL A 162 18.90 -15.55 32.13
N LEU A 163 19.31 -14.52 31.38
CA LEU A 163 19.19 -13.12 31.81
C LEU A 163 17.74 -12.64 32.01
N THR A 164 16.79 -13.20 31.26
CA THR A 164 15.37 -12.79 31.28
C THR A 164 14.47 -13.78 32.00
N LEU A 165 15.06 -14.75 32.74
CA LEU A 165 14.30 -15.81 33.45
C LEU A 165 13.31 -16.55 32.52
N GLY A 166 13.67 -16.75 31.24
CA GLY A 166 12.87 -17.46 30.26
C GLY A 166 11.72 -16.64 29.61
N GLN A 167 11.56 -15.37 29.97
CA GLN A 167 10.46 -14.54 29.45
C GLN A 167 10.67 -14.02 28.02
N LEU A 168 11.90 -13.85 27.56
CA LEU A 168 12.22 -13.36 26.21
C LEU A 168 12.88 -14.46 25.37
N LYS A 169 12.15 -14.95 24.36
CA LYS A 169 12.71 -15.78 23.31
C LYS A 169 13.17 -14.86 22.16
N LEU A 170 14.47 -14.73 21.97
CA LEU A 170 15.03 -13.96 20.87
C LEU A 170 14.66 -14.64 19.56
N LYS A 171 13.73 -14.04 18.80
CA LYS A 171 13.44 -14.46 17.43
C LYS A 171 14.40 -13.74 16.50
N MET A 172 15.15 -14.51 15.71
CA MET A 172 15.98 -13.94 14.65
C MET A 172 15.11 -13.21 13.63
N PRO A 173 15.60 -12.08 13.08
CA PRO A 173 14.89 -11.39 12.01
C PRO A 173 14.71 -12.34 10.82
N LYS A 174 13.63 -12.14 10.04
CA LYS A 174 13.38 -12.95 8.84
C LYS A 174 14.47 -12.69 7.81
N LEU A 175 15.41 -13.63 7.73
CA LEU A 175 16.54 -13.60 6.81
C LEU A 175 16.48 -14.83 5.91
N HIS A 176 16.47 -14.59 4.61
CA HIS A 176 16.56 -15.60 3.57
C HIS A 176 17.91 -15.45 2.88
N VAL A 177 18.60 -16.57 2.70
CA VAL A 177 19.91 -16.60 2.04
C VAL A 177 19.88 -17.61 0.91
N GLY A 178 20.25 -17.16 -0.29
CA GLY A 178 20.55 -17.99 -1.43
C GLY A 178 22.06 -18.10 -1.61
N ILE A 179 22.63 -19.28 -1.46
CA ILE A 179 24.04 -19.53 -1.70
C ILE A 179 24.21 -19.95 -3.16
N VAL A 180 24.86 -19.11 -3.95
CA VAL A 180 25.11 -19.37 -5.37
C VAL A 180 26.36 -20.24 -5.50
N LYS A 181 26.17 -21.40 -6.11
CA LYS A 181 27.22 -22.38 -6.40
C LYS A 181 27.45 -22.49 -7.89
N TYR A 182 28.67 -22.76 -8.33
CA TYR A 182 28.97 -23.05 -9.71
C TYR A 182 28.50 -24.46 -10.08
N GLY A 183 27.81 -24.58 -11.23
CA GLY A 183 27.25 -25.85 -11.68
C GLY A 183 26.06 -26.34 -10.83
N ASP A 184 25.82 -27.63 -10.86
CA ASP A 184 24.66 -28.29 -10.26
C ASP A 184 24.94 -28.98 -8.89
N ASN A 185 26.20 -28.97 -8.43
CA ASN A 185 26.61 -29.69 -7.20
C ASN A 185 26.63 -28.75 -5.98
N ALA A 186 26.01 -29.18 -4.89
CA ALA A 186 26.00 -28.45 -3.61
C ALA A 186 27.39 -28.25 -2.99
N ASN A 187 28.35 -29.11 -3.33
CA ASN A 187 29.74 -29.05 -2.83
C ASN A 187 30.66 -28.20 -3.69
N SER A 188 30.17 -27.67 -4.81
CA SER A 188 30.91 -26.79 -5.71
C SER A 188 31.30 -25.47 -5.08
N LEU A 189 32.17 -24.72 -5.75
CA LEU A 189 32.62 -23.41 -5.32
C LEU A 189 31.46 -22.46 -5.14
N THR A 190 31.46 -21.70 -4.05
CA THR A 190 30.51 -20.61 -3.83
C THR A 190 30.96 -19.38 -4.63
N VAL A 191 30.09 -18.92 -5.53
CA VAL A 191 30.36 -17.76 -6.41
C VAL A 191 29.81 -16.49 -5.80
N ASP A 192 28.59 -16.56 -5.22
CA ASP A 192 27.88 -15.38 -4.69
C ASP A 192 26.93 -15.77 -3.55
N LYS A 193 26.44 -14.78 -2.81
CA LYS A 193 25.43 -14.94 -1.75
C LYS A 193 24.33 -13.89 -1.90
N TRP A 194 23.11 -14.34 -2.11
CA TRP A 194 21.94 -13.47 -2.18
C TRP A 194 21.28 -13.41 -0.81
N MET A 195 21.28 -12.26 -0.18
CA MET A 195 20.69 -12.06 1.15
C MET A 195 19.50 -11.15 1.09
N LEU A 196 18.41 -11.58 1.70
CA LEU A 196 17.15 -10.82 1.76
C LEU A 196 16.70 -10.68 3.20
N TRP A 197 16.53 -9.44 3.64
CA TRP A 197 16.09 -9.09 4.99
C TRP A 197 14.63 -8.64 4.99
N GLY A 198 13.91 -8.99 6.05
CA GLY A 198 12.60 -8.45 6.33
C GLY A 198 11.45 -9.15 5.62
N THR A 199 10.33 -8.46 5.58
CA THR A 199 9.04 -8.98 5.10
C THR A 199 8.50 -8.21 3.90
N ASP A 200 9.18 -7.15 3.47
CA ASP A 200 8.69 -6.19 2.48
C ASP A 200 8.39 -6.84 1.12
N LEU A 201 9.16 -7.87 0.76
CA LEU A 201 8.99 -8.56 -0.52
C LEU A 201 7.72 -9.41 -0.61
N TYR A 202 7.07 -9.74 0.51
CA TYR A 202 5.86 -10.58 0.50
C TYR A 202 4.65 -9.91 -0.16
N SER A 203 4.58 -8.58 -0.14
CA SER A 203 3.51 -7.81 -0.79
C SER A 203 3.73 -7.63 -2.29
N PHE A 204 4.90 -7.99 -2.82
CA PHE A 204 5.28 -7.73 -4.21
C PHE A 204 4.79 -8.78 -5.21
N TYR A 205 4.33 -9.95 -4.73
CA TYR A 205 3.82 -11.02 -5.58
C TYR A 205 2.72 -11.80 -4.86
N ASP A 206 1.92 -12.56 -5.62
CA ASP A 206 0.92 -13.42 -5.02
C ASP A 206 1.58 -14.70 -4.48
N THR A 207 1.67 -14.83 -3.16
CA THR A 207 2.23 -15.99 -2.48
C THR A 207 1.34 -17.24 -2.54
N LYS A 208 0.11 -17.10 -3.01
CA LYS A 208 -0.89 -18.17 -3.13
C LYS A 208 -1.18 -18.53 -4.59
N GLN A 209 -0.42 -17.97 -5.52
CA GLN A 209 -0.55 -18.28 -6.94
C GLN A 209 -0.45 -19.79 -7.15
N MET A 210 -1.44 -20.35 -7.87
CA MET A 210 -1.45 -21.74 -8.31
C MET A 210 -1.26 -21.79 -9.83
N PHE A 211 -0.24 -22.48 -10.29
CA PHE A 211 0.07 -22.63 -11.70
C PHE A 211 -0.86 -23.67 -12.35
N ARG A 212 -1.48 -23.27 -13.46
CA ARG A 212 -2.43 -24.11 -14.22
C ARG A 212 -1.75 -24.67 -15.46
N ASN A 213 -1.96 -25.95 -15.74
CA ASN A 213 -1.37 -26.59 -16.93
C ASN A 213 -1.98 -26.12 -18.25
N ASN A 214 -3.22 -25.61 -18.24
CA ASN A 214 -4.00 -25.19 -19.41
C ASN A 214 -4.26 -23.67 -19.36
N TYR A 215 -3.25 -22.89 -19.12
CA TYR A 215 -3.37 -21.43 -19.15
C TYR A 215 -3.26 -20.97 -20.61
N GLU A 216 -4.37 -20.59 -21.22
CA GLU A 216 -4.48 -20.21 -22.64
C GLU A 216 -4.08 -18.75 -22.91
N ASP A 217 -3.90 -17.94 -21.87
CA ASP A 217 -3.49 -16.55 -22.06
C ASP A 217 -2.03 -16.51 -22.50
N GLY A 218 -1.79 -16.01 -23.69
CA GLY A 218 -0.44 -15.81 -24.21
C GLY A 218 0.37 -14.76 -23.44
N VAL A 219 1.52 -14.39 -23.98
CA VAL A 219 2.37 -13.36 -23.37
C VAL A 219 1.73 -11.99 -23.47
N TYR A 220 1.69 -11.26 -22.35
CA TYR A 220 1.22 -9.87 -22.33
C TYR A 220 2.14 -8.95 -21.53
N SER A 221 2.15 -7.68 -21.90
CA SER A 221 2.93 -6.66 -21.20
C SER A 221 2.07 -6.01 -20.11
N VAL A 222 2.60 -5.98 -18.90
CA VAL A 222 1.96 -5.32 -17.77
C VAL A 222 2.27 -3.83 -17.79
N LEU A 223 1.22 -3.00 -17.73
CA LEU A 223 1.38 -1.56 -17.73
C LEU A 223 2.13 -1.06 -16.48
N PRO A 224 3.03 -0.08 -16.65
CA PRO A 224 3.69 0.57 -15.52
C PRO A 224 2.69 1.16 -14.51
N PRO A 225 3.02 1.20 -13.21
CA PRO A 225 2.12 1.67 -12.16
C PRO A 225 1.53 3.06 -12.41
N TYR A 226 2.30 3.94 -13.04
CA TYR A 226 1.85 5.29 -13.38
C TYR A 226 0.58 5.32 -14.25
N TYR A 227 0.42 4.37 -15.17
CA TYR A 227 -0.70 4.32 -16.10
C TYR A 227 -1.92 3.57 -15.54
N THR A 228 -1.74 2.81 -14.45
CA THR A 228 -2.81 2.04 -13.81
C THR A 228 -3.55 2.83 -12.72
N HIS A 229 -3.16 4.10 -12.48
CA HIS A 229 -3.86 4.95 -11.53
C HIS A 229 -5.23 5.34 -12.06
N GLY A 230 -6.23 5.24 -11.20
CA GLY A 230 -7.56 5.78 -11.47
C GLY A 230 -7.50 7.31 -11.63
N ARG A 231 -8.52 7.86 -12.29
CA ARG A 231 -8.66 9.30 -12.61
C ARG A 231 -8.50 10.24 -11.40
N TYR A 232 -8.67 9.72 -10.18
CA TYR A 232 -8.63 10.49 -8.92
C TYR A 232 -7.32 10.35 -8.14
N THR A 233 -6.41 9.50 -8.57
CA THR A 233 -5.11 9.32 -7.92
C THR A 233 -4.03 10.03 -8.71
N VAL A 234 -3.93 11.34 -8.52
CA VAL A 234 -2.88 12.16 -9.15
C VAL A 234 -1.61 12.06 -8.30
N PRO A 235 -0.47 11.66 -8.87
CA PRO A 235 0.79 11.59 -8.12
C PRO A 235 1.18 12.97 -7.57
N TYR A 236 1.73 13.00 -6.35
CA TYR A 236 2.18 14.22 -5.67
C TYR A 236 3.51 14.73 -6.25
N THR A 237 3.49 15.12 -7.54
CA THR A 237 4.60 15.84 -8.15
C THR A 237 4.43 17.34 -7.91
N LEU A 238 5.53 18.10 -7.86
CA LEU A 238 5.54 19.55 -7.64
C LEU A 238 4.58 20.25 -8.64
N ARG A 239 4.57 19.81 -9.89
CA ARG A 239 3.68 20.29 -10.95
C ARG A 239 2.19 20.04 -10.64
N ASN A 240 1.86 18.84 -10.13
CA ASN A 240 0.49 18.49 -9.79
C ASN A 240 0.03 19.19 -8.51
N ILE A 241 0.91 19.35 -7.52
CA ILE A 241 0.64 20.12 -6.30
C ILE A 241 0.32 21.57 -6.68
N MET A 242 1.14 22.23 -7.50
CA MET A 242 0.87 23.58 -7.96
C MET A 242 -0.46 23.68 -8.71
N ARG A 243 -0.78 22.70 -9.56
CA ARG A 243 -2.04 22.63 -10.29
C ARG A 243 -3.25 22.50 -9.35
N ILE A 244 -3.15 21.60 -8.37
CA ILE A 244 -4.18 21.36 -7.36
C ILE A 244 -4.36 22.62 -6.51
N THR A 245 -3.28 23.21 -6.01
CA THR A 245 -3.30 24.47 -5.23
C THR A 245 -3.98 25.58 -6.03
N LYS A 246 -3.64 25.74 -7.32
CA LYS A 246 -4.29 26.74 -8.20
C LYS A 246 -5.79 26.51 -8.34
N ILE A 247 -6.22 25.23 -8.44
CA ILE A 247 -7.65 24.87 -8.53
C ILE A 247 -8.36 25.21 -7.22
N TYR A 248 -7.76 24.87 -6.06
CA TYR A 248 -8.34 25.17 -4.75
C TYR A 248 -8.37 26.67 -4.47
N LEU A 249 -7.30 27.42 -4.76
CA LEU A 249 -7.31 28.88 -4.65
C LEU A 249 -8.38 29.52 -5.52
N ARG A 250 -8.61 29.03 -6.74
CA ARG A 250 -9.67 29.54 -7.62
C ARG A 250 -11.07 29.17 -7.11
N LYS A 251 -11.25 27.95 -6.56
CA LYS A 251 -12.52 27.51 -5.98
C LYS A 251 -12.90 28.28 -4.71
N TYR A 252 -11.92 28.57 -3.89
CA TYR A 252 -12.09 29.26 -2.61
C TYR A 252 -11.61 30.74 -2.66
N SER A 253 -11.56 31.34 -3.85
CA SER A 253 -11.05 32.72 -4.02
C SER A 253 -11.76 33.75 -3.13
N ARG A 254 -13.06 33.59 -2.91
CA ARG A 254 -13.83 34.49 -2.00
C ARG A 254 -13.37 34.32 -0.54
N PHE A 255 -13.08 33.09 -0.13
CA PHE A 255 -12.57 32.81 1.23
C PHE A 255 -11.12 33.27 1.40
N SER A 256 -10.28 33.12 0.38
CA SER A 256 -8.89 33.56 0.41
C SER A 256 -8.76 35.08 0.42
N VAL A 257 -9.64 35.78 -0.31
CA VAL A 257 -9.72 37.25 -0.26
C VAL A 257 -10.18 37.73 1.11
N PHE A 258 -11.19 37.07 1.71
CA PHE A 258 -11.62 37.38 3.06
C PHE A 258 -10.53 37.15 4.09
N ALA A 259 -9.87 36.00 4.05
CA ALA A 259 -8.75 35.67 4.95
C ALA A 259 -7.56 36.64 4.78
N ALA A 260 -7.25 37.03 3.54
CA ALA A 260 -6.24 38.04 3.26
C ALA A 260 -6.65 39.44 3.82
N GLY A 261 -7.92 39.81 3.67
CA GLY A 261 -8.44 41.05 4.26
C GLY A 261 -8.32 41.09 5.78
N VAL A 262 -8.69 39.98 6.46
CA VAL A 262 -8.54 39.85 7.91
C VAL A 262 -7.06 39.92 8.33
N ALA A 263 -6.16 39.23 7.61
CA ALA A 263 -4.73 39.27 7.91
C ALA A 263 -4.12 40.66 7.73
N VAL A 264 -4.51 41.38 6.68
CA VAL A 264 -4.07 42.76 6.44
C VAL A 264 -4.64 43.68 7.53
N SER A 265 -5.91 43.56 7.89
CA SER A 265 -6.52 44.34 8.97
C SER A 265 -5.82 44.09 10.31
N PHE A 266 -5.47 42.86 10.62
CA PHE A 266 -4.74 42.48 11.82
C PHE A 266 -3.32 43.04 11.81
N ALA A 267 -2.61 42.97 10.67
CA ALA A 267 -1.28 43.53 10.51
C ALA A 267 -1.27 45.06 10.62
N VAL A 268 -2.27 45.75 10.05
CA VAL A 268 -2.43 47.21 10.21
C VAL A 268 -2.74 47.55 11.65
N PHE A 269 -3.60 46.80 12.33
CA PHE A 269 -3.91 47.00 13.74
C PHE A 269 -2.68 46.84 14.65
N THR A 270 -1.80 45.88 14.34
CA THR A 270 -0.55 45.66 15.11
C THR A 270 0.53 46.71 14.79
N LEU A 271 0.61 47.23 13.56
CA LEU A 271 1.59 48.20 13.11
C LEU A 271 1.22 49.67 13.49
N VAL A 272 -0.04 50.01 13.50
CA VAL A 272 -0.52 51.38 13.80
C VAL A 272 -0.58 51.63 15.31
N GLY A 273 -0.40 50.56 16.11
CA GLY A 273 -0.50 50.70 17.60
C GLY A 273 -1.95 51.02 18.02
N THR A 274 -2.37 50.44 19.10
CA THR A 274 -3.64 50.84 19.72
C THR A 274 -3.54 52.35 20.09
N PRO A 275 -4.48 53.19 19.65
CA PRO A 275 -4.58 54.53 20.22
C PRO A 275 -4.75 54.34 21.74
N ASN A 276 -3.87 54.97 22.51
CA ASN A 276 -3.98 55.05 23.97
C ASN A 276 -5.34 55.68 24.32
N MET A 277 -6.35 54.83 24.52
CA MET A 277 -7.54 55.25 25.25
C MET A 277 -7.24 55.15 26.73
N SER A 278 -6.83 56.30 27.29
CA SER A 278 -6.86 56.53 28.71
C SER A 278 -8.19 56.14 29.31
N THR A 279 -8.14 55.23 30.21
CA THR A 279 -9.26 54.70 30.95
C THR A 279 -9.76 55.79 31.92
N GLU A 280 -10.90 56.37 31.65
CA GLU A 280 -11.77 56.92 32.67
C GLU A 280 -13.00 56.02 32.79
N PRO A 281 -13.42 55.66 34.00
CA PRO A 281 -14.54 54.78 34.19
C PRO A 281 -15.84 55.58 34.21
N GLU A 282 -16.53 55.61 33.11
CA GLU A 282 -17.91 56.11 33.10
C GLU A 282 -18.89 55.00 32.96
N THR A 283 -19.55 54.77 34.04
CA THR A 283 -20.71 53.91 34.24
C THR A 283 -21.84 54.37 33.33
N ALA A 284 -22.19 53.59 32.31
CA ALA A 284 -23.51 53.64 31.72
C ALA A 284 -23.87 52.26 31.19
N GLN A 285 -24.53 51.47 31.99
CA GLN A 285 -25.30 50.32 31.62
C GLN A 285 -26.44 50.74 30.69
N ALA A 286 -26.29 50.48 29.40
CA ALA A 286 -27.45 50.33 28.54
C ALA A 286 -27.81 48.82 28.61
N ALA A 287 -28.76 48.49 29.45
CA ALA A 287 -29.40 47.19 29.53
C ALA A 287 -30.14 46.94 28.21
N VAL A 288 -29.59 46.04 27.38
CA VAL A 288 -30.42 45.33 26.39
C VAL A 288 -31.43 44.51 27.20
N PRO A 289 -32.73 44.62 26.93
CA PRO A 289 -33.77 43.85 27.64
C PRO A 289 -33.45 42.37 27.44
N ARG A 290 -33.05 41.69 28.51
CA ARG A 290 -32.98 40.20 28.53
C ARG A 290 -34.45 39.75 28.58
N GLU A 291 -34.99 39.36 27.44
CA GLU A 291 -36.27 38.64 27.41
C GLU A 291 -36.16 37.48 28.43
N SER A 292 -37.03 37.43 29.38
CA SER A 292 -37.07 36.34 30.37
C SER A 292 -37.45 35.05 29.61
N LEU A 293 -36.93 33.93 30.04
CA LEU A 293 -37.25 32.64 29.40
C LEU A 293 -38.75 32.33 29.52
N SER A 294 -39.40 32.83 30.55
CA SER A 294 -40.85 32.77 30.76
C SER A 294 -41.61 33.55 29.63
N ASP A 295 -41.16 34.75 29.27
CA ASP A 295 -41.85 35.57 28.26
C ASP A 295 -41.63 34.98 26.85
N LEU A 296 -40.49 34.33 26.61
CA LEU A 296 -40.21 33.69 25.34
C LEU A 296 -41.02 32.42 25.10
N LEU A 297 -41.34 31.65 26.17
CA LEU A 297 -41.99 30.34 26.05
C LEU A 297 -43.43 30.32 26.57
N ASP A 298 -43.93 31.43 27.08
CA ASP A 298 -45.29 31.50 27.59
C ASP A 298 -46.34 31.28 26.50
N GLY A 299 -47.28 30.38 26.75
CA GLY A 299 -48.32 30.00 25.79
C GLY A 299 -47.92 29.01 24.71
N TYR A 300 -46.64 28.55 24.66
CA TYR A 300 -46.25 27.50 23.74
C TYR A 300 -46.67 26.13 24.25
N ARG A 301 -47.06 25.24 23.34
CA ARG A 301 -47.41 23.84 23.57
C ARG A 301 -46.50 22.91 22.76
N ILE A 302 -46.31 21.71 23.19
CA ILE A 302 -45.53 20.70 22.48
C ILE A 302 -46.38 20.13 21.34
N GLU A 303 -45.97 20.34 20.08
CA GLU A 303 -46.61 19.74 18.91
C GLU A 303 -46.03 18.34 18.63
N SER A 304 -44.73 18.17 18.77
CA SER A 304 -44.04 16.90 18.60
C SER A 304 -42.81 16.85 19.46
N SER A 305 -42.49 15.66 19.99
CA SER A 305 -41.25 15.41 20.77
C SER A 305 -40.68 14.05 20.46
N MET A 306 -39.37 13.97 20.32
CA MET A 306 -38.60 12.74 20.13
C MET A 306 -37.44 12.75 21.13
N ASN A 307 -37.29 11.70 21.90
CA ASN A 307 -36.29 11.61 22.95
C ASN A 307 -35.35 10.38 22.67
N PRO A 308 -34.40 10.47 21.73
CA PRO A 308 -33.47 9.36 21.47
C PRO A 308 -32.51 9.16 22.66
N PRO A 309 -32.11 7.91 22.95
CA PRO A 309 -31.13 7.62 24.00
C PRO A 309 -29.78 8.28 23.64
N ASN A 310 -29.17 8.95 24.63
CA ASN A 310 -27.85 9.61 24.54
C ASN A 310 -27.72 10.81 23.57
N VAL A 311 -28.81 11.40 23.14
CA VAL A 311 -28.84 12.62 22.31
C VAL A 311 -29.81 13.62 22.95
N ALA A 312 -29.55 14.93 22.75
CA ALA A 312 -30.46 15.98 23.24
C ALA A 312 -31.86 15.83 22.59
N PRO A 313 -32.95 16.04 23.40
CA PRO A 313 -34.30 15.86 22.90
C PRO A 313 -34.62 16.80 21.74
N SER A 314 -35.25 16.26 20.72
CA SER A 314 -35.74 17.03 19.57
C SER A 314 -37.24 17.27 19.72
N PHE A 315 -37.69 18.52 19.63
CA PHE A 315 -39.08 18.87 19.81
C PHE A 315 -39.45 20.12 19.00
N VAL A 316 -40.73 20.28 18.74
CA VAL A 316 -41.34 21.47 18.12
C VAL A 316 -42.40 22.00 19.07
N LEU A 317 -42.28 23.29 19.38
CA LEU A 317 -43.27 24.03 20.18
C LEU A 317 -44.08 24.87 19.21
N VAL A 318 -45.40 25.02 19.49
CA VAL A 318 -46.31 25.80 18.68
C VAL A 318 -47.12 26.76 19.55
N LYS A 319 -47.30 28.00 19.09
CA LYS A 319 -48.18 29.02 19.64
C LYS A 319 -48.71 29.88 18.47
N ASP A 320 -50.02 29.99 18.32
CA ASP A 320 -50.70 30.87 17.33
C ASP A 320 -50.06 30.76 15.93
N ASP A 321 -49.88 29.53 15.38
CA ASP A 321 -49.25 29.22 14.09
C ASP A 321 -47.74 29.49 14.01
N VAL A 322 -47.09 29.98 15.04
CA VAL A 322 -45.63 30.14 15.10
C VAL A 322 -45.00 28.87 15.66
N ARG A 323 -44.08 28.27 14.88
CA ARG A 323 -43.35 27.05 15.27
C ARG A 323 -41.96 27.40 15.71
N LEU A 324 -41.56 26.89 16.87
CA LEU A 324 -40.24 27.03 17.46
C LEU A 324 -39.62 25.66 17.61
N SER A 325 -38.51 25.39 16.88
CA SER A 325 -37.82 24.09 16.93
C SER A 325 -36.77 24.04 18.04
N SER A 326 -36.48 22.87 18.51
CA SER A 326 -35.41 22.62 19.52
C SER A 326 -34.05 23.15 19.01
N SER A 327 -33.74 23.05 17.74
CA SER A 327 -32.47 23.54 17.16
C SER A 327 -32.32 25.07 17.30
N GLN A 328 -33.43 25.82 17.19
CA GLN A 328 -33.41 27.27 17.37
C GLN A 328 -33.19 27.68 18.83
N LEU A 329 -33.73 26.90 19.78
CA LEU A 329 -33.48 27.12 21.21
C LEU A 329 -32.04 26.77 21.59
N TYR A 330 -31.51 25.66 21.06
CA TYR A 330 -30.11 25.29 21.30
C TYR A 330 -29.12 26.29 20.70
N ALA A 331 -29.45 26.86 19.53
CA ALA A 331 -28.63 27.91 18.90
C ALA A 331 -28.60 29.22 19.73
N LYS A 332 -29.62 29.48 20.55
CA LYS A 332 -29.66 30.60 21.49
C LYS A 332 -29.04 30.28 22.85
N GLY A 333 -28.43 29.11 23.00
CA GLY A 333 -27.73 28.69 24.22
C GLY A 333 -28.62 28.09 25.33
N PHE A 334 -29.88 27.75 25.01
CA PHE A 334 -30.75 27.06 25.92
C PHE A 334 -30.52 25.54 25.89
N THR A 335 -30.75 24.87 26.96
CA THR A 335 -30.74 23.40 27.07
C THR A 335 -32.14 22.89 27.37
N ALA A 336 -32.45 21.67 26.91
CA ALA A 336 -33.77 21.09 27.19
C ALA A 336 -33.63 19.67 27.71
N GLN A 337 -34.52 19.33 28.64
CA GLN A 337 -34.61 18.00 29.21
C GLN A 337 -36.06 17.50 29.11
N SER A 338 -36.23 16.32 28.54
CA SER A 338 -37.56 15.69 28.46
C SER A 338 -37.89 14.99 29.77
N ASN A 339 -39.04 15.31 30.33
CA ASN A 339 -39.59 14.71 31.57
C ASN A 339 -40.76 13.76 31.29
N GLY A 340 -40.79 13.18 30.06
CA GLY A 340 -41.86 12.28 29.64
C GLY A 340 -42.37 12.68 28.24
N SER A 341 -43.39 11.99 27.73
CA SER A 341 -43.95 12.20 26.42
C SER A 341 -44.63 13.56 26.19
N CYS A 342 -45.04 14.24 27.29
CA CYS A 342 -45.83 15.43 27.24
C CYS A 342 -45.32 16.59 28.13
N SER A 343 -44.04 16.59 28.45
CA SER A 343 -43.41 17.60 29.32
C SER A 343 -41.93 17.78 29.00
N ILE A 344 -41.51 19.01 28.69
CA ILE A 344 -40.14 19.38 28.41
C ILE A 344 -39.77 20.59 29.29
N THR A 345 -38.64 20.50 29.97
CA THR A 345 -38.08 21.63 30.70
C THR A 345 -36.95 22.26 29.90
N VAL A 346 -37.10 23.51 29.54
CA VAL A 346 -36.07 24.31 28.88
C VAL A 346 -35.35 25.16 29.93
N SER A 347 -34.03 25.11 29.93
CA SER A 347 -33.20 25.82 30.93
C SER A 347 -32.14 26.66 30.24
N GLY A 348 -31.89 27.84 30.77
CA GLY A 348 -30.87 28.75 30.29
C GLY A 348 -30.83 30.07 31.09
N ASN A 349 -29.68 30.70 31.16
CA ASN A 349 -29.47 31.94 31.92
C ASN A 349 -29.91 31.90 33.39
N GLY A 350 -29.82 30.71 34.01
CA GLY A 350 -30.23 30.54 35.42
C GLY A 350 -31.73 30.40 35.66
N GLN A 351 -32.53 30.36 34.57
CA GLN A 351 -34.00 30.15 34.64
C GLN A 351 -34.36 28.80 34.01
N SER A 352 -35.45 28.22 34.45
CA SER A 352 -36.03 27.02 33.84
C SER A 352 -37.54 27.20 33.65
N PHE A 353 -38.02 26.82 32.48
CA PHE A 353 -39.45 26.90 32.13
C PHE A 353 -39.93 25.53 31.63
N LYS A 354 -41.10 25.12 32.11
CA LYS A 354 -41.71 23.83 31.81
C LYS A 354 -42.82 24.01 30.77
N VAL A 355 -42.70 23.41 29.63
CA VAL A 355 -43.72 23.40 28.56
C VAL A 355 -44.41 22.04 28.57
N MET A 356 -45.72 22.06 28.42
CA MET A 356 -46.58 20.87 28.34
C MET A 356 -47.32 20.80 27.00
N CYS A 357 -47.94 19.66 26.70
CA CYS A 357 -48.78 19.51 25.51
C CYS A 357 -50.05 20.38 25.59
#